data_1158fc08b3f435fa650321197a39b9a2
#
_entry.id   1158fc08b3f435fa650321197a39b9a2
#
_cell.length_a   1.000
_cell.length_b   1.000
_cell.length_c   1.000
_cell.angle_alpha   90.00
_cell.angle_beta   90.00
_cell.angle_gamma   90.00
#
_symmetry.space_group_name_H-M   'P 1'
#
loop_
_entity.id
_entity.type
_entity.pdbx_description
1 polymer ?
#
loop_
_entity_poly.entity_id
_entity_poly.type
_entity_poly.pdbx_seq_one_letter_code
_entity_poly.pdbx_strand_id
1 'polypeptide(L)'
;MLVAAAEVLRERGAAGVTIDEVLARSGAPRGSVYYHFPGGRNQILREALTFAGDAITKEIDDAAAKGGMHLVRNFVAFWEELLVESDFVAGCPVVAAAIGSAAEEPQLTTVAGSIFGHWRDALTRAFVSDGFDESDAASLAITCIAALEGAVVLCRSTRSVDPLHDVAAQVEFLIRSRDFIRRYGLPDRN
;
A
#
# COMPACT_ATOMS: atom_id res chain seq x y z
N MET A 1 18.62 -9.90 -4.35
CA MET A 1 17.98 -9.48 -5.63
C MET A 1 16.52 -9.07 -5.45
N LEU A 2 15.64 -9.87 -4.85
CA LEU A 2 14.22 -9.45 -4.66
C LEU A 2 14.08 -8.20 -3.81
N VAL A 3 14.81 -8.11 -2.69
CA VAL A 3 14.80 -6.89 -1.86
C VAL A 3 15.23 -5.68 -2.68
N ALA A 4 16.36 -5.76 -3.39
CA ALA A 4 16.83 -4.67 -4.25
C ALA A 4 15.83 -4.30 -5.35
N ALA A 5 15.18 -5.29 -5.97
CA ALA A 5 14.14 -5.04 -6.97
C ALA A 5 12.90 -4.35 -6.37
N ALA A 6 12.47 -4.75 -5.16
CA ALA A 6 11.37 -4.12 -4.44
C ALA A 6 11.68 -2.68 -4.04
N GLU A 7 12.91 -2.39 -3.64
CA GLU A 7 13.39 -1.03 -3.37
C GLU A 7 13.35 -0.16 -4.63
N VAL A 8 13.87 -0.66 -5.75
CA VAL A 8 13.80 0.08 -7.03
C VAL A 8 12.34 0.30 -7.45
N LEU A 9 11.49 -0.71 -7.30
CA LEU A 9 10.07 -0.62 -7.64
C LEU A 9 9.37 0.49 -6.85
N ARG A 10 9.61 0.58 -5.53
CA ARG A 10 9.00 1.63 -4.68
C ARG A 10 9.53 3.03 -4.97
N GLU A 11 10.79 3.15 -5.39
CA GLU A 11 11.43 4.44 -5.66
C GLU A 11 11.15 4.97 -7.07
N ARG A 12 11.25 4.10 -8.08
CA ARG A 12 11.29 4.47 -9.51
C ARG A 12 10.21 3.82 -10.37
N GLY A 13 9.33 3.03 -9.75
CA GLY A 13 8.32 2.27 -10.46
C GLY A 13 8.88 1.10 -11.28
N ALA A 14 8.00 0.43 -12.03
CA ALA A 14 8.36 -0.76 -12.81
C ALA A 14 9.43 -0.48 -13.89
N ALA A 15 9.37 0.69 -14.53
CA ALA A 15 10.35 1.09 -15.54
C ALA A 15 11.78 1.20 -14.98
N GLY A 16 11.93 1.56 -13.70
CA GLY A 16 13.23 1.64 -13.03
C GLY A 16 13.87 0.28 -12.75
N VAL A 17 13.08 -0.79 -12.66
CA VAL A 17 13.58 -2.14 -12.36
C VAL A 17 14.20 -2.75 -13.61
N THR A 18 15.50 -2.60 -13.74
CA THR A 18 16.32 -3.26 -14.75
C THR A 18 17.21 -4.33 -14.13
N ILE A 19 17.64 -5.32 -14.91
CA ILE A 19 18.57 -6.35 -14.43
C ILE A 19 19.86 -5.70 -13.90
N ASP A 20 20.39 -4.72 -14.62
CA ASP A 20 21.64 -4.05 -14.24
C ASP A 20 21.49 -3.25 -12.92
N GLU A 21 20.37 -2.56 -12.72
CA GLU A 21 20.09 -1.86 -11.46
C GLU A 21 19.95 -2.82 -10.27
N VAL A 22 19.21 -3.93 -10.48
CA VAL A 22 19.03 -4.96 -9.44
C VAL A 22 20.37 -5.60 -9.07
N LEU A 23 21.24 -5.87 -10.04
CA LEU A 23 22.57 -6.38 -9.79
C LEU A 23 23.47 -5.38 -9.07
N ALA A 24 23.44 -4.11 -9.50
CA ALA A 24 24.22 -3.05 -8.86
C ALA A 24 23.86 -2.88 -7.39
N ARG A 25 22.58 -2.90 -7.05
CA ARG A 25 22.12 -2.77 -5.65
C ARG A 25 22.33 -4.02 -4.81
N SER A 26 22.11 -5.19 -5.39
CA SER A 26 22.20 -6.46 -4.65
C SER A 26 23.61 -6.99 -4.49
N GLY A 27 24.57 -6.49 -5.27
CA GLY A 27 25.92 -7.05 -5.34
C GLY A 27 25.99 -8.47 -5.92
N ALA A 28 24.90 -8.95 -6.52
CA ALA A 28 24.83 -10.31 -7.04
C ALA A 28 25.59 -10.46 -8.38
N PRO A 29 26.26 -11.61 -8.64
CA PRO A 29 26.91 -11.86 -9.90
C PRO A 29 25.90 -11.92 -11.08
N ARG A 30 26.26 -11.36 -12.24
CA ARG A 30 25.36 -11.29 -13.43
C ARG A 30 24.79 -12.66 -13.83
N GLY A 31 25.60 -13.71 -13.73
CA GLY A 31 25.19 -15.08 -14.09
C GLY A 31 24.11 -15.66 -13.16
N SER A 32 24.00 -15.16 -11.92
CA SER A 32 23.03 -15.66 -10.95
C SER A 32 21.59 -15.24 -11.28
N VAL A 33 21.38 -14.14 -12.03
CA VAL A 33 20.05 -13.69 -12.42
C VAL A 33 19.32 -14.76 -13.22
N TYR A 34 19.93 -15.26 -14.28
CA TYR A 34 19.29 -16.24 -15.16
C TYR A 34 19.13 -17.62 -14.51
N TYR A 35 19.92 -17.91 -13.48
CA TYR A 35 19.75 -19.10 -12.66
C TYR A 35 18.52 -19.01 -11.75
N HIS A 36 18.36 -17.88 -11.07
CA HIS A 36 17.25 -17.67 -10.11
C HIS A 36 15.98 -17.16 -10.78
N PHE A 37 16.11 -16.40 -11.86
CA PHE A 37 15.00 -15.77 -12.58
C PHE A 37 15.09 -16.09 -14.08
N PRO A 38 14.82 -17.34 -14.49
CA PRO A 38 14.89 -17.73 -15.90
C PRO A 38 13.93 -16.93 -16.80
N GLY A 39 12.84 -16.37 -16.25
CA GLY A 39 11.93 -15.44 -16.93
C GLY A 39 12.43 -13.99 -16.98
N GLY A 40 13.68 -13.74 -16.54
CA GLY A 40 14.33 -12.43 -16.63
C GLY A 40 13.62 -11.33 -15.85
N ARG A 41 13.66 -10.11 -16.38
CA ARG A 41 13.12 -8.90 -15.75
C ARG A 41 11.64 -9.03 -15.34
N ASN A 42 10.80 -9.63 -16.18
CA ASN A 42 9.37 -9.76 -15.89
C ASN A 42 9.10 -10.68 -14.69
N GLN A 43 9.89 -11.72 -14.51
CA GLN A 43 9.81 -12.57 -13.33
C GLN A 43 10.27 -11.81 -12.08
N ILE A 44 11.39 -11.09 -12.17
CA ILE A 44 11.90 -10.26 -11.06
C ILE A 44 10.85 -9.25 -10.61
N LEU A 45 10.25 -8.51 -11.54
CA LEU A 45 9.21 -7.52 -11.25
C LEU A 45 8.01 -8.13 -10.52
N ARG A 46 7.47 -9.24 -11.05
CA ARG A 46 6.34 -9.91 -10.45
C ARG A 46 6.65 -10.42 -9.05
N GLU A 47 7.80 -11.08 -8.87
CA GLU A 47 8.18 -11.63 -7.58
C GLU A 47 8.57 -10.53 -6.58
N ALA A 48 9.20 -9.43 -7.03
CA ALA A 48 9.48 -8.27 -6.18
C ALA A 48 8.19 -7.57 -5.71
N LEU A 49 7.20 -7.43 -6.60
CA LEU A 49 5.90 -6.88 -6.25
C LEU A 49 5.17 -7.77 -5.25
N THR A 50 5.16 -9.09 -5.47
CA THR A 50 4.58 -10.06 -4.54
C THR A 50 5.29 -9.99 -3.19
N PHE A 51 6.61 -10.02 -3.15
CA PHE A 51 7.42 -9.93 -1.94
C PHE A 51 7.11 -8.66 -1.12
N ALA A 52 7.07 -7.50 -1.80
CA ALA A 52 6.75 -6.23 -1.13
C ALA A 52 5.27 -6.17 -0.69
N GLY A 53 4.37 -6.69 -1.51
CA GLY A 53 2.95 -6.79 -1.21
C GLY A 53 2.67 -7.68 0.00
N ASP A 54 3.32 -8.83 0.10
CA ASP A 54 3.19 -9.77 1.21
C ASP A 54 3.66 -9.13 2.53
N ALA A 55 4.78 -8.38 2.50
CA ALA A 55 5.27 -7.66 3.67
C ALA A 55 4.26 -6.63 4.18
N ILE A 56 3.70 -5.79 3.29
CA ILE A 56 2.68 -4.80 3.66
C ILE A 56 1.39 -5.50 4.09
N THR A 57 0.98 -6.56 3.41
CA THR A 57 -0.21 -7.35 3.76
C THR A 57 -0.11 -7.90 5.18
N LYS A 58 1.06 -8.41 5.57
CA LYS A 58 1.28 -8.89 6.93
C LYS A 58 1.08 -7.79 7.97
N GLU A 59 1.62 -6.61 7.75
CA GLU A 59 1.43 -5.46 8.64
C GLU A 59 -0.05 -5.06 8.74
N ILE A 60 -0.77 -5.11 7.62
CA ILE A 60 -2.22 -4.83 7.57
C ILE A 60 -3.00 -5.89 8.36
N ASP A 61 -2.73 -7.17 8.16
CA ASP A 61 -3.43 -8.27 8.86
C ASP A 61 -3.16 -8.21 10.37
N ASP A 62 -1.92 -7.98 10.79
CA ASP A 62 -1.53 -7.84 12.20
C ASP A 62 -2.21 -6.63 12.87
N ALA A 63 -2.36 -5.52 12.14
CA ALA A 63 -3.04 -4.33 12.62
C ALA A 63 -4.57 -4.47 12.61
N ALA A 64 -5.13 -5.13 11.59
CA ALA A 64 -6.57 -5.39 11.45
C ALA A 64 -7.14 -6.19 12.63
N ALA A 65 -6.35 -7.10 13.20
CA ALA A 65 -6.75 -7.85 14.38
C ALA A 65 -7.04 -6.97 15.62
N LYS A 66 -6.60 -5.70 15.60
CA LYS A 66 -6.81 -4.71 16.69
C LYS A 66 -7.88 -3.67 16.35
N GLY A 67 -8.60 -3.84 15.24
CA GLY A 67 -9.67 -2.96 14.76
C GLY A 67 -9.25 -1.97 13.67
N GLY A 68 -10.25 -1.44 12.95
CA GLY A 68 -10.03 -0.59 11.78
C GLY A 68 -9.32 0.73 12.09
N MET A 69 -9.67 1.36 13.21
CA MET A 69 -8.99 2.59 13.64
C MET A 69 -7.51 2.37 13.97
N HIS A 70 -7.16 1.24 14.59
CA HIS A 70 -5.78 0.89 14.88
C HIS A 70 -5.00 0.68 13.59
N LEU A 71 -5.61 0.02 12.60
CA LEU A 71 -5.01 -0.20 11.29
C LEU A 71 -4.67 1.12 10.59
N VAL A 72 -5.59 2.10 10.58
CA VAL A 72 -5.32 3.43 9.99
C VAL A 72 -4.11 4.08 10.65
N ARG A 73 -4.05 4.08 11.98
CA ARG A 73 -2.92 4.67 12.72
C ARG A 73 -1.59 3.96 12.48
N ASN A 74 -1.62 2.63 12.42
CA ASN A 74 -0.43 1.84 12.11
C ASN A 74 0.09 2.14 10.70
N PHE A 75 -0.81 2.27 9.73
CA PHE A 75 -0.47 2.67 8.36
C PHE A 75 0.23 4.03 8.34
N VAL A 76 -0.31 5.02 9.06
CA VAL A 76 0.29 6.36 9.14
C VAL A 76 1.69 6.31 9.73
N ALA A 77 1.87 5.63 10.87
CA ALA A 77 3.17 5.51 11.51
C ALA A 77 4.21 4.81 10.61
N PHE A 78 3.81 3.72 9.96
CA PHE A 78 4.68 2.99 9.02
C PHE A 78 5.13 3.87 7.85
N TRP A 79 4.20 4.62 7.23
CA TRP A 79 4.54 5.45 6.08
C TRP A 79 5.30 6.71 6.48
N GLU A 80 5.03 7.31 7.64
CA GLU A 80 5.79 8.45 8.15
C GLU A 80 7.28 8.08 8.33
N GLU A 81 7.54 6.95 9.00
CA GLU A 81 8.90 6.43 9.18
C GLU A 81 9.59 6.18 7.84
N LEU A 82 8.95 5.43 6.95
CA LEU A 82 9.52 5.07 5.65
C LEU A 82 9.78 6.29 4.75
N LEU A 83 8.88 7.27 4.73
CA LEU A 83 9.04 8.48 3.93
C LEU A 83 10.20 9.33 4.42
N VAL A 84 10.32 9.51 5.74
CA VAL A 84 11.41 10.28 6.35
C VAL A 84 12.75 9.58 6.15
N GLU A 85 12.85 8.29 6.45
CA GLU A 85 14.08 7.52 6.30
C GLU A 85 14.58 7.46 4.85
N SER A 86 13.67 7.45 3.88
CA SER A 86 14.01 7.43 2.45
C SER A 86 14.20 8.82 1.83
N ASP A 87 14.17 9.89 2.63
CA ASP A 87 14.16 11.27 2.12
C ASP A 87 13.06 11.49 1.07
N PHE A 88 11.86 10.96 1.31
CA PHE A 88 10.67 11.01 0.45
C PHE A 88 10.85 10.38 -0.95
N VAL A 89 11.84 9.51 -1.14
CA VAL A 89 12.05 8.81 -2.41
C VAL A 89 11.20 7.55 -2.50
N ALA A 90 10.99 6.84 -1.38
CA ALA A 90 10.18 5.62 -1.35
C ALA A 90 8.68 5.93 -1.46
N GLY A 91 7.94 5.04 -2.14
CA GLY A 91 6.49 5.06 -2.23
C GLY A 91 5.91 3.65 -2.19
N CYS A 92 4.60 3.53 -2.36
CA CYS A 92 3.96 2.23 -2.40
C CYS A 92 4.32 1.48 -3.69
N PRO A 93 4.96 0.30 -3.62
CA PRO A 93 5.29 -0.47 -4.80
C PRO A 93 4.06 -1.01 -5.51
N VAL A 94 2.95 -1.22 -4.76
CA VAL A 94 1.68 -1.71 -5.32
C VAL A 94 1.01 -0.62 -6.16
N VAL A 95 0.97 0.63 -5.66
CA VAL A 95 0.52 1.80 -6.43
C VAL A 95 1.40 1.99 -7.66
N ALA A 96 2.73 1.94 -7.50
CA ALA A 96 3.65 2.11 -8.61
C ALA A 96 3.44 1.07 -9.72
N ALA A 97 3.16 -0.18 -9.36
CA ALA A 97 2.85 -1.25 -10.30
C ALA A 97 1.46 -1.06 -10.96
N ALA A 98 0.47 -0.63 -10.19
CA ALA A 98 -0.90 -0.44 -10.70
C ALA A 98 -0.99 0.65 -11.77
N ILE A 99 -0.22 1.74 -11.64
CA ILE A 99 -0.29 2.90 -12.56
C ILE A 99 0.79 2.89 -13.65
N GLY A 100 1.94 2.23 -13.40
CA GLY A 100 3.11 2.33 -14.29
C GLY A 100 3.28 1.22 -15.31
N SER A 101 2.45 0.16 -15.30
CA SER A 101 2.73 -1.08 -16.05
C SER A 101 1.67 -1.47 -17.09
N ALA A 102 0.66 -0.66 -17.31
CA ALA A 102 -0.57 -1.11 -17.99
C ALA A 102 -0.41 -1.64 -19.42
N ALA A 103 0.56 -1.19 -20.18
CA ALA A 103 0.69 -1.56 -21.59
C ALA A 103 1.71 -2.70 -21.85
N GLU A 104 2.83 -2.66 -21.15
CA GLU A 104 3.95 -3.58 -21.41
C GLU A 104 3.98 -4.77 -20.43
N GLU A 105 3.32 -4.66 -19.29
CA GLU A 105 3.39 -5.62 -18.19
C GLU A 105 2.01 -5.82 -17.51
N PRO A 106 0.99 -6.27 -18.25
CA PRO A 106 -0.38 -6.38 -17.74
C PRO A 106 -0.51 -7.31 -16.51
N GLN A 107 0.40 -8.27 -16.38
CA GLN A 107 0.45 -9.14 -15.20
C GLN A 107 0.72 -8.39 -13.89
N LEU A 108 1.46 -7.27 -13.92
CA LEU A 108 1.72 -6.48 -12.70
C LEU A 108 0.47 -5.78 -12.20
N THR A 109 -0.36 -5.26 -13.10
CA THR A 109 -1.65 -4.67 -12.75
C THR A 109 -2.58 -5.71 -12.09
N THR A 110 -2.57 -6.95 -12.61
CA THR A 110 -3.35 -8.06 -12.03
C THR A 110 -2.86 -8.41 -10.62
N VAL A 111 -1.55 -8.51 -10.41
CA VAL A 111 -0.95 -8.77 -9.08
C VAL A 111 -1.27 -7.61 -8.12
N ALA A 112 -1.09 -6.37 -8.54
CA ALA A 112 -1.43 -5.20 -7.73
C ALA A 112 -2.92 -5.18 -7.33
N GLY A 113 -3.81 -5.49 -8.27
CA GLY A 113 -5.25 -5.60 -8.02
C GLY A 113 -5.59 -6.68 -6.98
N SER A 114 -4.91 -7.84 -7.04
CA SER A 114 -5.09 -8.89 -6.04
C SER A 114 -4.63 -8.46 -4.65
N ILE A 115 -3.50 -7.75 -4.54
CA ILE A 115 -2.97 -7.23 -3.29
C ILE A 115 -3.95 -6.19 -2.70
N PHE A 116 -4.41 -5.21 -3.49
CA PHE A 116 -5.42 -4.25 -3.05
C PHE A 116 -6.73 -4.90 -2.64
N GLY A 117 -7.15 -5.96 -3.34
CA GLY A 117 -8.31 -6.77 -2.97
C GLY A 117 -8.14 -7.38 -1.58
N HIS A 118 -6.98 -7.95 -1.28
CA HIS A 118 -6.66 -8.52 0.02
C HIS A 118 -6.70 -7.44 1.14
N TRP A 119 -6.09 -6.29 0.92
CA TRP A 119 -6.10 -5.17 1.88
C TRP A 119 -7.52 -4.67 2.15
N ARG A 120 -8.33 -4.50 1.10
CA ARG A 120 -9.74 -4.13 1.24
C ARG A 120 -10.49 -5.13 2.11
N ASP A 121 -10.29 -6.43 1.85
CA ASP A 121 -10.99 -7.48 2.59
C ASP A 121 -10.55 -7.53 4.05
N ALA A 122 -9.26 -7.28 4.35
CA ALA A 122 -8.75 -7.18 5.71
C ALA A 122 -9.35 -5.99 6.48
N LEU A 123 -9.37 -4.80 5.85
CA LEU A 123 -10.00 -3.62 6.44
C LEU A 123 -11.51 -3.81 6.63
N THR A 124 -12.20 -4.41 5.64
CA THR A 124 -13.63 -4.70 5.74
C THR A 124 -13.90 -5.59 6.94
N ARG A 125 -13.15 -6.68 7.12
CA ARG A 125 -13.30 -7.55 8.29
C ARG A 125 -13.05 -6.80 9.60
N ALA A 126 -12.03 -5.93 9.66
CA ALA A 126 -11.74 -5.13 10.85
C ALA A 126 -12.90 -4.20 11.19
N PHE A 127 -13.46 -3.48 10.23
CA PHE A 127 -14.61 -2.61 10.45
C PHE A 127 -15.89 -3.38 10.81
N VAL A 128 -16.11 -4.56 10.21
CA VAL A 128 -17.22 -5.44 10.64
C VAL A 128 -17.04 -5.88 12.09
N SER A 129 -15.83 -6.24 12.50
CA SER A 129 -15.51 -6.54 13.90
C SER A 129 -15.75 -5.36 14.84
N ASP A 130 -15.52 -4.13 14.37
CA ASP A 130 -15.83 -2.90 15.10
C ASP A 130 -17.33 -2.59 15.16
N GLY A 131 -18.17 -3.40 14.48
CA GLY A 131 -19.62 -3.37 14.51
C GLY A 131 -20.29 -2.60 13.36
N PHE A 132 -19.57 -2.23 12.32
CA PHE A 132 -20.17 -1.70 11.07
C PHE A 132 -20.88 -2.81 10.29
N ASP A 133 -21.94 -2.47 9.56
CA ASP A 133 -22.49 -3.39 8.58
C ASP A 133 -21.53 -3.60 7.41
N GLU A 134 -21.70 -4.71 6.68
CA GLU A 134 -20.77 -5.13 5.63
C GLU A 134 -20.62 -4.08 4.50
N SER A 135 -21.72 -3.41 4.14
CA SER A 135 -21.72 -2.38 3.09
C SER A 135 -20.94 -1.14 3.50
N ASP A 136 -21.19 -0.63 4.71
CA ASP A 136 -20.47 0.50 5.29
C ASP A 136 -18.99 0.17 5.52
N ALA A 137 -18.70 -1.03 6.03
CA ALA A 137 -17.34 -1.52 6.23
C ALA A 137 -16.54 -1.57 4.90
N ALA A 138 -17.14 -2.13 3.85
CA ALA A 138 -16.51 -2.20 2.53
C ALA A 138 -16.27 -0.80 1.92
N SER A 139 -17.22 0.11 2.08
CA SER A 139 -17.11 1.50 1.62
C SER A 139 -16.00 2.26 2.38
N LEU A 140 -15.92 2.09 3.71
CA LEU A 140 -14.84 2.66 4.54
C LEU A 140 -13.48 2.09 4.14
N ALA A 141 -13.39 0.77 3.92
CA ALA A 141 -12.14 0.12 3.53
C ALA A 141 -11.56 0.71 2.22
N ILE A 142 -12.38 0.84 1.17
CA ILE A 142 -11.98 1.46 -0.09
C ILE A 142 -11.56 2.92 0.11
N THR A 143 -12.34 3.68 0.89
CA THR A 143 -12.04 5.09 1.17
C THR A 143 -10.70 5.24 1.89
N CYS A 144 -10.43 4.41 2.89
CA CYS A 144 -9.15 4.41 3.62
C CYS A 144 -7.97 4.13 2.68
N ILE A 145 -8.04 3.07 1.87
CA ILE A 145 -6.98 2.72 0.93
C ILE A 145 -6.73 3.87 -0.04
N ALA A 146 -7.77 4.37 -0.70
CA ALA A 146 -7.63 5.41 -1.71
C ALA A 146 -7.09 6.73 -1.14
N ALA A 147 -7.59 7.15 0.04
CA ALA A 147 -7.15 8.38 0.67
C ALA A 147 -5.71 8.30 1.19
N LEU A 148 -5.36 7.22 1.88
CA LEU A 148 -4.03 7.08 2.49
C LEU A 148 -2.94 6.82 1.45
N GLU A 149 -3.19 6.02 0.43
CA GLU A 149 -2.25 5.84 -0.69
C GLU A 149 -2.07 7.14 -1.49
N GLY A 150 -3.14 7.89 -1.69
CA GLY A 150 -3.07 9.24 -2.27
C GLY A 150 -2.24 10.20 -1.42
N ALA A 151 -2.37 10.15 -0.10
CA ALA A 151 -1.56 10.94 0.82
C ALA A 151 -0.06 10.62 0.72
N VAL A 152 0.31 9.34 0.59
CA VAL A 152 1.72 8.91 0.37
C VAL A 152 2.27 9.54 -0.93
N VAL A 153 1.48 9.56 -2.01
CA VAL A 153 1.89 10.20 -3.27
C VAL A 153 2.10 11.71 -3.08
N LEU A 154 1.22 12.38 -2.33
CA LEU A 154 1.37 13.81 -2.02
C LEU A 154 2.60 14.07 -1.16
N CYS A 155 2.85 13.28 -0.12
CA CYS A 155 4.04 13.41 0.73
C CYS A 155 5.33 13.32 -0.08
N ARG A 156 5.42 12.39 -1.01
CA ARG A 156 6.58 12.28 -1.92
C ARG A 156 6.77 13.52 -2.77
N SER A 157 5.71 14.06 -3.33
CA SER A 157 5.78 15.21 -4.24
C SER A 157 6.04 16.53 -3.52
N THR A 158 5.54 16.68 -2.28
CA THR A 158 5.74 17.88 -1.45
C THR A 158 6.95 17.79 -0.53
N ARG A 159 7.55 16.61 -0.39
CA ARG A 159 8.64 16.30 0.56
C ARG A 159 8.27 16.69 2.00
N SER A 160 7.04 16.41 2.39
CA SER A 160 6.49 16.63 3.73
C SER A 160 5.57 15.49 4.14
N VAL A 161 5.47 15.20 5.42
CA VAL A 161 4.52 14.26 6.00
C VAL A 161 3.15 14.88 6.27
N ASP A 162 3.02 16.21 6.16
CA ASP A 162 1.78 16.92 6.45
C ASP A 162 0.56 16.37 5.69
N PRO A 163 0.64 16.06 4.37
CA PRO A 163 -0.50 15.47 3.67
C PRO A 163 -1.00 14.15 4.26
N LEU A 164 -0.08 13.33 4.79
CA LEU A 164 -0.44 12.06 5.42
C LEU A 164 -1.19 12.28 6.74
N HIS A 165 -0.74 13.24 7.56
CA HIS A 165 -1.38 13.60 8.82
C HIS A 165 -2.77 14.23 8.59
N ASP A 166 -2.87 15.17 7.63
CA ASP A 166 -4.14 15.83 7.30
C ASP A 166 -5.18 14.82 6.80
N VAL A 167 -4.80 13.94 5.87
CA VAL A 167 -5.71 12.92 5.35
C VAL A 167 -6.08 11.91 6.44
N ALA A 168 -5.14 11.49 7.27
CA ALA A 168 -5.40 10.57 8.38
C ALA A 168 -6.41 11.16 9.37
N ALA A 169 -6.29 12.46 9.71
CA ALA A 169 -7.24 13.13 10.59
C ALA A 169 -8.66 13.11 10.00
N GLN A 170 -8.81 13.32 8.68
CA GLN A 170 -10.11 13.26 8.01
C GLN A 170 -10.67 11.83 7.94
N VAL A 171 -9.83 10.84 7.69
CA VAL A 171 -10.22 9.42 7.71
C VAL A 171 -10.68 9.01 9.11
N GLU A 172 -9.92 9.37 10.16
CA GLU A 172 -10.34 9.11 11.55
C GLU A 172 -11.67 9.80 11.89
N PHE A 173 -11.84 11.04 11.47
CA PHE A 173 -13.10 11.78 11.68
C PHE A 173 -14.26 11.07 10.97
N LEU A 174 -14.08 10.64 9.73
CA LEU A 174 -15.10 9.90 8.98
C LEU A 174 -15.51 8.61 9.70
N ILE A 175 -14.55 7.82 10.14
CA ILE A 175 -14.80 6.55 10.85
C ILE A 175 -15.59 6.84 12.14
N ARG A 176 -15.15 7.80 12.95
CA ARG A 176 -15.83 8.18 14.21
C ARG A 176 -17.25 8.70 13.97
N SER A 177 -17.43 9.52 12.94
CA SER A 177 -18.74 10.07 12.58
C SER A 177 -19.71 8.98 12.17
N ARG A 178 -19.26 8.03 11.34
CA ARG A 178 -20.07 6.87 10.96
C ARG A 178 -20.40 5.98 12.16
N ASP A 179 -19.44 5.70 13.04
CA ASP A 179 -19.67 4.93 14.27
C ASP A 179 -20.69 5.63 15.19
N PHE A 180 -20.58 6.97 15.33
CA PHE A 180 -21.54 7.75 16.10
C PHE A 180 -22.95 7.66 15.52
N ILE A 181 -23.10 7.88 14.20
CA ILE A 181 -24.41 7.79 13.52
C ILE A 181 -25.00 6.39 13.67
N ARG A 182 -24.19 5.36 13.54
CA ARG A 182 -24.61 3.96 13.74
C ARG A 182 -25.15 3.70 15.14
N ARG A 183 -24.51 4.26 16.17
CA ARG A 183 -24.90 4.04 17.59
C ARG A 183 -26.08 4.88 18.03
N TYR A 184 -26.20 6.09 17.51
CA TYR A 184 -27.14 7.10 18.05
C TYR A 184 -28.15 7.62 17.02
N GLY A 185 -28.06 7.22 15.76
CA GLY A 185 -28.86 7.76 14.66
C GLY A 185 -28.37 9.12 14.16
N LEU A 186 -28.99 9.61 13.09
CA LEU A 186 -28.77 10.99 12.64
C LEU A 186 -29.49 11.93 13.57
N PRO A 187 -28.91 13.11 13.92
CA PRO A 187 -29.63 14.14 14.65
C PRO A 187 -30.83 14.60 13.82
N ASP A 188 -31.98 14.73 14.48
CA ASP A 188 -33.20 15.23 13.86
C ASP A 188 -32.92 16.57 13.17
N ARG A 189 -33.27 16.66 11.88
CA ARG A 189 -33.24 17.96 11.19
C ARG A 189 -34.43 18.78 11.69
N ASN A 190 -34.14 19.68 12.60
CA ASN A 190 -35.06 20.77 12.92
C ASN A 190 -35.09 21.83 11.82
#